data_3ad74236b09ff9ae88b5962eb78a222f
#
_entry.id   3ad74236b09ff9ae88b5962eb78a222f
#
_cell.length_a   1.000
_cell.length_b   1.000
_cell.length_c   1.000
_cell.angle_alpha   90.00
_cell.angle_beta   90.00
_cell.angle_gamma   90.00
#
_symmetry.space_group_name_H-M   'P 1'
#
loop_
_entity.id
_entity.type
_entity.pdbx_description
1 polymer ?
#
loop_
_entity_poly.entity_id
_entity_poly.type
_entity_poly.pdbx_seq_one_letter_code
_entity_poly.pdbx_strand_id
1 'polypeptide(L)'
;MPGKDEKARRKEILHSQREEKRRQIREGLPVSAPMMKALFDFIDKRLASSECDHSLRHANEFIQINRLPKDAVIAWLEGAGGYCDCEAISNAEELLEDAIPGYRDLSPVDAG
;
A
#
# COMPACT_ATOMS: atom_id res chain seq x y z
N MET A 1 39.51 10.22 -15.98
CA MET A 1 39.21 8.89 -15.49
C MET A 1 37.73 8.69 -15.28
N PRO A 2 37.10 7.76 -15.98
CA PRO A 2 35.64 7.64 -15.95
C PRO A 2 35.04 6.95 -14.71
N GLY A 3 35.86 6.40 -13.82
CA GLY A 3 35.32 5.55 -12.75
C GLY A 3 34.48 6.20 -11.68
N LYS A 4 34.84 7.40 -11.20
CA LYS A 4 34.09 8.09 -10.13
C LYS A 4 32.79 8.72 -10.62
N ASP A 5 32.82 9.29 -11.82
CA ASP A 5 31.66 9.94 -12.41
C ASP A 5 30.59 8.92 -12.83
N GLU A 6 31.00 7.74 -13.31
CA GLU A 6 30.07 6.67 -13.66
C GLU A 6 29.33 6.13 -12.46
N LYS A 7 30.00 5.95 -11.31
CA LYS A 7 29.35 5.48 -10.09
C LYS A 7 28.34 6.49 -9.55
N ALA A 8 28.67 7.78 -9.60
CA ALA A 8 27.75 8.85 -9.20
C ALA A 8 26.52 8.89 -10.09
N ARG A 9 26.70 8.79 -11.41
CA ARG A 9 25.58 8.76 -12.38
C ARG A 9 24.67 7.56 -12.18
N ARG A 10 25.22 6.39 -11.92
CA ARG A 10 24.43 5.19 -11.67
C ARG A 10 23.60 5.32 -10.40
N LYS A 11 24.14 5.90 -9.34
CA LYS A 11 23.42 6.16 -8.10
C LYS A 11 22.27 7.14 -8.32
N GLU A 12 22.51 8.22 -9.07
CA GLU A 12 21.49 9.21 -9.39
C GLU A 12 20.36 8.62 -10.21
N ILE A 13 20.66 7.80 -11.20
CA ILE A 13 19.66 7.14 -12.04
C ILE A 13 18.81 6.18 -11.20
N LEU A 14 19.44 5.36 -10.36
CA LEU A 14 18.73 4.43 -9.49
C LEU A 14 17.84 5.16 -8.49
N HIS A 15 18.34 6.26 -7.90
CA HIS A 15 17.56 7.08 -6.99
C HIS A 15 16.35 7.71 -7.69
N SER A 16 16.55 8.25 -8.88
CA SER A 16 15.46 8.82 -9.69
C SER A 16 14.40 7.81 -10.05
N GLN A 17 14.80 6.58 -10.41
CA GLN A 17 13.87 5.51 -10.74
C GLN A 17 13.05 5.07 -9.53
N ARG A 18 13.66 5.00 -8.34
CA ARG A 18 12.95 4.67 -7.10
C ARG A 18 11.94 5.75 -6.73
N GLU A 19 12.32 7.02 -6.85
CA GLU A 19 11.42 8.14 -6.57
C GLU A 19 10.26 8.18 -7.56
N GLU A 20 10.53 7.93 -8.84
CA GLU A 20 9.49 7.85 -9.85
C GLU A 20 8.48 6.74 -9.54
N LYS A 21 8.98 5.57 -9.14
CA LYS A 21 8.13 4.44 -8.76
C LYS A 21 7.29 4.76 -7.53
N ARG A 22 7.88 5.38 -6.50
CA ARG A 22 7.16 5.81 -5.31
C ARG A 22 6.07 6.82 -5.65
N ARG A 23 6.37 7.77 -6.51
CA ARG A 23 5.41 8.77 -6.97
C ARG A 23 4.25 8.12 -7.70
N GLN A 24 4.53 7.17 -8.59
CA GLN A 24 3.50 6.43 -9.31
C GLN A 24 2.58 5.68 -8.35
N ILE A 25 3.12 5.09 -7.30
CA ILE A 25 2.33 4.42 -6.28
C ILE A 25 1.41 5.42 -5.58
N ARG A 26 1.93 6.57 -5.14
CA ARG A 26 1.14 7.60 -4.47
C ARG A 26 0.02 8.15 -5.36
N GLU A 27 0.33 8.40 -6.63
CA GLU A 27 -0.65 8.94 -7.59
C GLU A 27 -1.67 7.92 -8.04
N GLY A 28 -1.32 6.63 -7.99
CA GLY A 28 -2.20 5.55 -8.43
C GLY A 28 -3.08 4.95 -7.35
N LEU A 29 -3.14 5.55 -6.15
CA LEU A 29 -3.97 5.01 -5.09
C LEU A 29 -5.45 5.07 -5.46
N PRO A 30 -6.22 3.99 -5.18
CA PRO A 30 -7.65 3.97 -5.51
C PRO A 30 -8.50 4.86 -4.61
N VAL A 31 -7.98 5.17 -3.41
CA VAL A 31 -8.61 6.07 -2.43
C VAL A 31 -7.51 6.87 -1.76
N SER A 32 -7.85 7.81 -0.88
CA SER A 32 -6.85 8.65 -0.22
C SER A 32 -5.90 7.82 0.65
N ALA A 33 -4.70 8.33 0.90
CA ALA A 33 -3.72 7.65 1.76
C ALA A 33 -4.26 7.41 3.18
N PRO A 34 -4.93 8.37 3.84
CA PRO A 34 -5.55 8.09 5.14
C PRO A 34 -6.61 6.99 5.08
N MET A 35 -7.38 6.90 4.00
CA MET A 35 -8.35 5.83 3.81
C MET A 35 -7.67 4.48 3.61
N MET A 36 -6.56 4.43 2.87
CA MET A 36 -5.77 3.20 2.74
C MET A 36 -5.24 2.74 4.09
N LYS A 37 -4.75 3.67 4.91
CA LYS A 37 -4.28 3.34 6.25
C LYS A 37 -5.41 2.78 7.12
N ALA A 38 -6.60 3.36 7.03
CA ALA A 38 -7.78 2.87 7.76
C ALA A 38 -8.15 1.46 7.30
N LEU A 39 -8.04 1.17 6.01
CA LEU A 39 -8.26 -0.17 5.46
C LEU A 39 -7.30 -1.20 6.08
N PHE A 40 -6.02 -0.90 6.09
CA PHE A 40 -5.03 -1.83 6.64
C PHE A 40 -5.15 -1.98 8.16
N ASP A 41 -5.46 -0.90 8.88
CA ASP A 41 -5.70 -0.97 10.31
C ASP A 41 -6.93 -1.85 10.64
N PHE A 42 -7.98 -1.74 9.83
CA PHE A 42 -9.17 -2.58 9.95
C PHE A 42 -8.83 -4.06 9.74
N ILE A 43 -8.10 -4.37 8.65
CA ILE A 43 -7.68 -5.75 8.35
C ILE A 43 -6.83 -6.30 9.48
N ASP A 44 -5.88 -5.53 9.98
CA ASP A 44 -4.97 -5.95 11.05
C ASP A 44 -5.73 -6.28 12.33
N LYS A 45 -6.71 -5.46 12.70
CA LYS A 45 -7.55 -5.71 13.87
C LYS A 45 -8.37 -6.99 13.71
N ARG A 46 -8.91 -7.23 12.52
CA ARG A 46 -9.69 -8.44 12.25
C ARG A 46 -8.82 -9.69 12.28
N LEU A 47 -7.61 -9.62 11.74
CA LEU A 47 -6.68 -10.74 11.76
C LEU A 47 -6.15 -11.05 13.16
N ALA A 48 -6.18 -10.08 14.07
CA ALA A 48 -5.81 -10.32 15.47
C ALA A 48 -6.81 -11.22 16.21
N SER A 49 -8.06 -11.26 15.76
CA SER A 49 -9.13 -12.03 16.39
C SER A 49 -9.64 -13.20 15.55
N SER A 50 -9.23 -13.31 14.29
CA SER A 50 -9.64 -14.40 13.40
C SER A 50 -8.54 -14.71 12.39
N GLU A 51 -8.42 -15.98 12.02
CA GLU A 51 -7.40 -16.39 11.05
C GLU A 51 -7.75 -15.93 9.64
N CYS A 52 -6.71 -15.76 8.81
CA CYS A 52 -6.89 -15.48 7.40
C CYS A 52 -7.41 -16.73 6.69
N ASP A 53 -8.48 -16.59 5.91
CA ASP A 53 -9.06 -17.70 5.15
C ASP A 53 -8.56 -17.74 3.70
N HIS A 54 -7.44 -17.05 3.43
CA HIS A 54 -6.83 -16.93 2.10
C HIS A 54 -7.66 -16.15 1.09
N SER A 55 -8.56 -15.30 1.60
CA SER A 55 -9.34 -14.38 0.76
C SER A 55 -9.22 -12.96 1.28
N LEU A 56 -9.77 -12.00 0.53
CA LEU A 56 -9.82 -10.59 0.93
C LEU A 56 -11.14 -10.25 1.63
N ARG A 57 -11.67 -11.15 2.46
CA ARG A 57 -12.98 -10.95 3.11
C ARG A 57 -13.03 -9.72 3.99
N HIS A 58 -11.97 -9.45 4.76
CA HIS A 58 -11.94 -8.27 5.63
C HIS A 58 -11.78 -6.99 4.82
N ALA A 59 -10.96 -7.02 3.77
CA ALA A 59 -10.83 -5.90 2.85
C ALA A 59 -12.18 -5.60 2.19
N ASN A 60 -12.88 -6.64 1.71
CA ASN A 60 -14.20 -6.49 1.10
C ASN A 60 -15.23 -5.94 2.09
N GLU A 61 -15.18 -6.37 3.34
CA GLU A 61 -16.06 -5.85 4.40
C GLU A 61 -15.85 -4.35 4.59
N PHE A 62 -14.60 -3.91 4.69
CA PHE A 62 -14.26 -2.50 4.84
C PHE A 62 -14.73 -1.69 3.63
N ILE A 63 -14.49 -2.21 2.41
CA ILE A 63 -14.92 -1.58 1.16
C ILE A 63 -16.43 -1.37 1.17
N GLN A 64 -17.19 -2.39 1.57
CA GLN A 64 -18.64 -2.34 1.62
C GLN A 64 -19.15 -1.33 2.66
N ILE A 65 -18.59 -1.37 3.87
CA ILE A 65 -18.98 -0.47 4.96
C ILE A 65 -18.76 1.00 4.57
N ASN A 66 -17.64 1.29 3.92
CA ASN A 66 -17.25 2.66 3.58
C ASN A 66 -17.60 3.06 2.15
N ARG A 67 -18.29 2.19 1.41
CA ARG A 67 -18.74 2.43 0.03
C ARG A 67 -17.61 2.85 -0.90
N LEU A 68 -16.50 2.14 -0.82
CA LEU A 68 -15.33 2.41 -1.64
C LEU A 68 -15.47 1.75 -3.03
N PRO A 69 -14.70 2.22 -4.03
CA PRO A 69 -14.71 1.60 -5.36
C PRO A 69 -14.06 0.21 -5.31
N LYS A 70 -14.88 -0.82 -5.19
CA LYS A 70 -14.41 -2.20 -4.94
C LYS A 70 -13.41 -2.68 -5.98
N ASP A 71 -13.74 -2.55 -7.26
CA ASP A 71 -12.87 -3.08 -8.32
C ASP A 71 -11.51 -2.40 -8.33
N ALA A 72 -11.48 -1.08 -8.11
CA ALA A 72 -10.24 -0.32 -8.07
C ALA A 72 -9.39 -0.69 -6.85
N VAL A 73 -10.01 -0.83 -5.67
CA VAL A 73 -9.29 -1.18 -4.44
C VAL A 73 -8.74 -2.61 -4.53
N ILE A 74 -9.55 -3.56 -4.95
CA ILE A 74 -9.13 -4.96 -5.09
C ILE A 74 -8.02 -5.08 -6.14
N ALA A 75 -8.16 -4.44 -7.29
CA ALA A 75 -7.13 -4.46 -8.33
C ALA A 75 -5.81 -3.90 -7.82
N TRP A 76 -5.87 -2.82 -7.04
CA TRP A 76 -4.67 -2.23 -6.44
C TRP A 76 -4.01 -3.20 -5.45
N LEU A 77 -4.80 -3.83 -4.57
CA LEU A 77 -4.28 -4.79 -3.60
C LEU A 77 -3.63 -5.98 -4.30
N GLU A 78 -4.28 -6.55 -5.29
CA GLU A 78 -3.75 -7.69 -6.05
C GLU A 78 -2.47 -7.30 -6.80
N GLY A 79 -2.45 -6.13 -7.41
CA GLY A 79 -1.26 -5.61 -8.09
C GLY A 79 -0.07 -5.39 -7.15
N ALA A 80 -0.34 -5.17 -5.87
CA ALA A 80 0.68 -5.00 -4.83
C ALA A 80 1.03 -6.31 -4.12
N GLY A 81 0.50 -7.44 -4.58
CA GLY A 81 0.77 -8.76 -4.00
C GLY A 81 -0.14 -9.15 -2.85
N GLY A 82 -1.28 -8.47 -2.68
CA GLY A 82 -2.24 -8.75 -1.61
C GLY A 82 -3.46 -9.50 -2.12
N TYR A 83 -3.33 -10.79 -2.32
CA TYR A 83 -4.43 -11.65 -2.80
C TYR A 83 -5.29 -12.18 -1.66
N CYS A 84 -4.86 -12.00 -0.42
CA CYS A 84 -5.66 -12.30 0.77
C CYS A 84 -5.34 -11.26 1.84
N ASP A 85 -6.11 -11.26 2.94
CA ASP A 85 -5.96 -10.24 3.98
C ASP A 85 -4.56 -10.23 4.60
N CYS A 86 -3.97 -11.39 4.89
CA CYS A 86 -2.63 -11.42 5.48
C CYS A 86 -1.55 -10.97 4.49
N GLU A 87 -1.68 -11.29 3.20
CA GLU A 87 -0.76 -10.80 2.17
C GLU A 87 -0.92 -9.30 1.95
N ALA A 88 -2.14 -8.77 2.08
CA ALA A 88 -2.37 -7.33 1.99
C ALA A 88 -1.57 -6.59 3.05
N ILE A 89 -1.56 -7.07 4.29
CA ILE A 89 -0.76 -6.47 5.36
C ILE A 89 0.73 -6.65 5.09
N SER A 90 1.16 -7.84 4.69
CA SER A 90 2.59 -8.14 4.50
C SER A 90 3.20 -7.45 3.28
N ASN A 91 2.46 -7.39 2.18
CA ASN A 91 3.01 -6.94 0.90
C ASN A 91 2.51 -5.55 0.50
N ALA A 92 1.20 -5.35 0.49
CA ALA A 92 0.62 -4.10 0.00
C ALA A 92 0.87 -2.93 0.95
N GLU A 93 0.70 -3.13 2.25
CA GLU A 93 0.97 -2.07 3.23
C GLU A 93 2.45 -1.70 3.28
N GLU A 94 3.34 -2.68 3.16
CA GLU A 94 4.77 -2.43 3.11
C GLU A 94 5.13 -1.53 1.92
N LEU A 95 4.49 -1.74 0.78
CA LEU A 95 4.68 -0.90 -0.40
C LEU A 95 4.29 0.56 -0.10
N LEU A 96 3.19 0.78 0.61
CA LEU A 96 2.75 2.12 1.00
C LEU A 96 3.70 2.76 2.01
N GLU A 97 4.21 2.00 2.97
CA GLU A 97 5.17 2.51 3.95
C GLU A 97 6.42 3.03 3.26
N ASP A 98 6.89 2.34 2.22
CA ASP A 98 8.04 2.79 1.45
C ASP A 98 7.71 4.00 0.57
N ALA A 99 6.53 4.02 -0.05
CA ALA A 99 6.18 5.04 -1.03
C ALA A 99 5.72 6.36 -0.41
N ILE A 100 5.15 6.33 0.79
CA ILE A 100 4.55 7.51 1.42
C ILE A 100 5.36 7.92 2.66
N PRO A 101 6.13 9.02 2.58
CA PRO A 101 6.85 9.51 3.75
C PRO A 101 5.87 9.81 4.89
N GLY A 102 6.18 9.33 6.10
CA GLY A 102 5.32 9.52 7.26
C GLY A 102 4.05 8.68 7.26
N TYR A 103 3.98 7.62 6.47
CA TYR A 103 2.79 6.76 6.41
C TYR A 103 2.34 6.29 7.79
N ARG A 104 3.27 5.84 8.64
CA ARG A 104 2.93 5.35 9.98
C ARG A 104 2.38 6.42 10.91
N ASP A 105 2.69 7.69 10.63
CA ASP A 105 2.22 8.83 11.41
C ASP A 105 0.89 9.39 10.89
N LEU A 106 0.37 8.85 9.78
CA LEU A 106 -0.91 9.28 9.25
C LEU A 106 -2.03 8.92 10.22
N SER A 107 -2.91 9.89 10.47
CA SER A 107 -4.14 9.61 11.19
C SER A 107 -5.12 8.96 10.22
N PRO A 108 -5.59 7.73 10.50
CA PRO A 108 -6.58 7.11 9.63
C PRO A 108 -7.88 7.90 9.69
N VAL A 109 -8.61 7.95 8.56
CA VAL A 109 -9.94 8.56 8.56
C VAL A 109 -10.86 7.74 9.46
N ASP A 110 -11.86 8.40 10.05
CA ASP A 110 -12.86 7.72 10.85
C ASP A 110 -13.76 6.91 9.90
N ALA A 111 -13.50 5.61 9.85
CA ALA A 111 -14.12 4.72 8.88
C ALA A 111 -14.62 3.44 9.54
N GLY A 112 -15.82 3.07 9.20
CA GLY A 112 -16.45 1.83 9.57
C GLY A 112 -16.57 1.48 11.00
#